data_c8d5990a06d52433397a41b397dfaa0b
#
_entry.id   c8d5990a06d52433397a41b397dfaa0b
#
_cell.length_a   1.000
_cell.length_b   1.000
_cell.length_c   1.000
_cell.angle_alpha   90.00
_cell.angle_beta   90.00
_cell.angle_gamma   90.00
#
_symmetry.space_group_name_H-M   'P 1'
#
loop_
_entity.id
_entity.type
_entity.pdbx_description
1 polymer ?
#
loop_
_entity_poly.entity_id
_entity_poly.type
_entity_poly.pdbx_seq_one_letter_code
_entity_poly.pdbx_strand_id
1 'polypeptide(L)'
;MWKIFELIGRYFMLMGKVFSRPEKAAIYRRRIIYEMESLGIDSIGLTAIISVFIGAVITLQMCINLDSPFIPRSLVGYATRETMILEFSSAVVALILAGKVGSSIASEIGTMRITEQIDALEIMGVNSASYLILPKIVAAMVFFPFLTVSYTHLTLPTIA
;
A
#
# COMPACT_ATOMS: atom_id res chain seq x y z
N MET A 1 23.75 2.11 20.80
CA MET A 1 23.01 3.39 20.62
C MET A 1 23.53 4.19 19.43
N TRP A 2 24.80 4.41 19.25
CA TRP A 2 25.36 5.19 18.12
C TRP A 2 24.93 4.69 16.73
N LYS A 3 24.89 3.38 16.48
CA LYS A 3 24.46 2.81 15.19
C LYS A 3 23.01 3.17 14.80
N ILE A 4 22.12 3.34 15.79
CA ILE A 4 20.72 3.73 15.53
C ILE A 4 20.65 5.20 15.09
N PHE A 5 21.38 6.08 15.75
CA PHE A 5 21.45 7.50 15.36
C PHE A 5 22.09 7.68 13.98
N GLU A 6 23.11 6.90 13.66
CA GLU A 6 23.72 6.89 12.33
C GLU A 6 22.72 6.42 11.25
N LEU A 7 21.95 5.36 11.53
CA LEU A 7 20.94 4.84 10.62
C LEU A 7 19.84 5.89 10.36
N ILE A 8 19.36 6.52 11.43
CA ILE A 8 18.37 7.60 11.33
C ILE A 8 18.92 8.78 10.53
N GLY A 9 20.15 9.20 10.80
CA GLY A 9 20.79 10.29 10.05
C GLY A 9 20.94 9.97 8.56
N ARG A 10 21.35 8.74 8.22
CA ARG A 10 21.43 8.28 6.81
C ARG A 10 20.06 8.27 6.13
N TYR A 11 19.00 7.88 6.86
CA TYR A 11 17.63 7.90 6.34
C TYR A 11 17.18 9.32 6.02
N PHE A 12 17.40 10.30 6.91
CA PHE A 12 17.06 11.69 6.65
C PHE A 12 17.86 12.30 5.49
N MET A 13 19.15 11.96 5.38
CA MET A 13 19.97 12.38 4.24
C MET A 13 19.48 11.77 2.92
N LEU A 14 19.09 10.50 2.92
CA LEU A 14 18.50 9.85 1.75
C LEU A 14 17.19 10.54 1.35
N MET A 15 16.32 10.81 2.33
CA MET A 15 15.05 11.50 2.07
C MET A 15 15.26 12.91 1.52
N GLY A 16 16.25 13.64 2.03
CA GLY A 16 16.68 14.92 1.47
C GLY A 16 17.15 14.80 0.01
N LYS A 17 17.89 13.74 -0.34
CA LYS A 17 18.29 13.46 -1.73
C LYS A 17 17.11 13.12 -2.64
N VAL A 18 16.12 12.39 -2.14
CA VAL A 18 14.90 12.03 -2.88
C VAL A 18 14.13 13.28 -3.33
N PHE A 19 14.01 14.28 -2.46
CA PHE A 19 13.31 15.52 -2.76
C PHE A 19 14.20 16.61 -3.41
N SER A 20 15.51 16.38 -3.53
CA SER A 20 16.44 17.33 -4.13
C SER A 20 16.59 17.06 -5.63
N ARG A 21 16.55 18.12 -6.45
CA ARG A 21 16.81 18.10 -7.88
C ARG A 21 15.94 17.08 -8.64
N PRO A 22 14.64 17.32 -8.77
CA PRO A 22 13.79 16.50 -9.63
C PRO A 22 14.27 16.65 -11.08
N GLU A 23 14.33 15.53 -11.79
CA GLU A 23 14.55 15.46 -13.24
C GLU A 23 13.44 16.18 -14.00
N LYS A 24 13.52 16.26 -15.33
CA LYS A 24 12.50 16.91 -16.16
C LYS A 24 11.10 16.33 -15.86
N ALA A 25 10.14 17.18 -15.59
CA ALA A 25 8.76 16.82 -15.18
C ALA A 25 8.08 15.78 -16.11
N ALA A 26 8.40 15.79 -17.40
CA ALA A 26 7.85 14.85 -18.37
C ALA A 26 8.29 13.39 -18.10
N ILE A 27 9.55 13.18 -17.69
CA ILE A 27 10.11 11.86 -17.36
C ILE A 27 9.45 11.34 -16.09
N TYR A 28 9.32 12.20 -15.08
CA TYR A 28 8.66 11.88 -13.81
C TYR A 28 7.21 11.47 -14.01
N ARG A 29 6.43 12.24 -14.79
CA ARG A 29 5.02 11.95 -15.04
C ARG A 29 4.82 10.59 -15.69
N ARG A 30 5.64 10.24 -16.69
CA ARG A 30 5.56 8.93 -17.34
C ARG A 30 5.90 7.80 -16.37
N ARG A 31 6.90 7.99 -15.53
CA ARG A 31 7.30 6.99 -14.54
C ARG A 31 6.27 6.85 -13.41
N ILE A 32 5.69 7.94 -12.92
CA ILE A 32 4.60 7.90 -11.95
C ILE A 32 3.41 7.10 -12.48
N ILE A 33 3.00 7.30 -13.74
CA ILE A 33 1.91 6.56 -14.36
C ILE A 33 2.24 5.05 -14.42
N TYR A 34 3.46 4.71 -14.82
CA TYR A 34 3.92 3.32 -14.83
C TYR A 34 3.91 2.68 -13.44
N GLU A 35 4.38 3.39 -12.43
CA GLU A 35 4.35 2.92 -11.03
C GLU A 35 2.91 2.80 -10.49
N MET A 36 2.03 3.72 -10.88
CA MET A 36 0.60 3.63 -10.54
C MET A 36 -0.06 2.38 -11.14
N GLU A 37 0.28 2.03 -12.38
CA GLU A 37 -0.18 0.80 -13.03
C GLU A 37 0.35 -0.44 -12.30
N SER A 38 1.65 -0.54 -12.11
CA SER A 38 2.32 -1.68 -11.48
C SER A 38 1.94 -1.86 -10.00
N LEU A 39 1.95 -0.80 -9.21
CA LEU A 39 1.62 -0.88 -7.78
C LEU A 39 0.12 -0.93 -7.52
N GLY A 40 -0.67 -0.26 -8.37
CA GLY A 40 -2.10 -0.10 -8.19
C GLY A 40 -2.90 -1.21 -8.85
N ILE A 41 -2.91 -1.27 -10.16
CA ILE A 41 -3.77 -2.19 -10.93
C ILE A 41 -3.46 -3.64 -10.59
N ASP A 42 -2.20 -4.00 -10.48
CA ASP A 42 -1.77 -5.36 -10.09
C ASP A 42 -2.17 -5.72 -8.65
N SER A 43 -2.52 -4.72 -7.83
CA SER A 43 -2.98 -4.95 -6.45
C SER A 43 -4.48 -5.13 -6.33
N ILE A 44 -5.28 -4.70 -7.32
CA ILE A 44 -6.74 -4.76 -7.26
C ILE A 44 -7.23 -6.21 -7.15
N GLY A 45 -6.71 -7.11 -7.96
CA GLY A 45 -7.10 -8.52 -7.93
C GLY A 45 -6.85 -9.19 -6.59
N LEU A 46 -5.68 -8.99 -6.01
CA LEU A 46 -5.33 -9.50 -4.69
C LEU A 46 -6.23 -8.89 -3.60
N THR A 47 -6.42 -7.59 -3.64
CA THR A 47 -7.27 -6.86 -2.68
C THR A 47 -8.72 -7.33 -2.77
N ALA A 48 -9.25 -7.57 -3.98
CA ALA A 48 -10.60 -8.07 -4.19
C ALA A 48 -10.81 -9.45 -3.57
N ILE A 49 -9.89 -10.40 -3.82
CA ILE A 49 -9.97 -11.74 -3.25
C ILE A 49 -9.94 -11.67 -1.72
N ILE A 50 -8.98 -10.94 -1.17
CA ILE A 50 -8.82 -10.82 0.29
C ILE A 50 -10.04 -10.14 0.92
N SER A 51 -10.63 -9.11 0.27
CA SER A 51 -11.81 -8.41 0.79
C SER A 51 -13.02 -9.33 0.94
N VAL A 52 -13.26 -10.18 -0.05
CA VAL A 52 -14.36 -11.17 -0.01
C VAL A 52 -14.16 -12.16 1.14
N PHE A 53 -12.96 -12.74 1.28
CA PHE A 53 -12.67 -13.69 2.34
C PHE A 53 -12.76 -13.07 3.73
N ILE A 54 -12.20 -11.90 3.93
CA ILE A 54 -12.25 -11.21 5.23
C ILE A 54 -13.68 -10.80 5.58
N GLY A 55 -14.45 -10.29 4.60
CA GLY A 55 -15.86 -9.97 4.80
C GLY A 55 -16.66 -11.19 5.27
N ALA A 56 -16.49 -12.34 4.61
CA ALA A 56 -17.15 -13.59 5.00
C ALA A 56 -16.74 -14.06 6.41
N VAL A 57 -15.45 -14.03 6.73
CA VAL A 57 -14.93 -14.45 8.05
C VAL A 57 -15.49 -13.57 9.17
N ILE A 58 -15.47 -12.25 8.99
CA ILE A 58 -15.95 -11.30 10.02
C ILE A 58 -17.47 -11.45 10.20
N THR A 59 -18.22 -11.64 9.12
CA THR A 59 -19.67 -11.89 9.21
C THR A 59 -19.96 -13.14 10.02
N LEU A 60 -19.28 -14.25 9.74
CA LEU A 60 -19.42 -15.49 10.49
C LEU A 60 -19.04 -15.30 11.97
N GLN A 61 -17.94 -14.60 12.24
CA GLN A 61 -17.49 -14.32 13.59
C GLN A 61 -18.50 -13.47 14.37
N MET A 62 -19.09 -12.46 13.75
CA MET A 62 -20.13 -11.63 14.35
C MET A 62 -21.43 -12.42 14.59
N CYS A 63 -21.84 -13.29 13.66
CA CYS A 63 -22.98 -14.17 13.86
C CYS A 63 -22.82 -15.07 15.08
N ILE A 64 -21.63 -15.65 15.27
CA ILE A 64 -21.35 -16.52 16.42
C ILE A 64 -21.30 -15.73 17.72
N ASN A 65 -20.68 -14.55 17.73
CA ASN A 65 -20.52 -13.74 18.94
C ASN A 65 -21.83 -13.10 19.40
N LEU A 66 -22.74 -12.80 18.49
CA LEU A 66 -24.04 -12.17 18.78
C LEU A 66 -25.21 -13.15 18.75
N ASP A 67 -24.94 -14.46 18.76
CA ASP A 67 -25.98 -15.50 18.80
C ASP A 67 -26.63 -15.57 20.20
N SER A 68 -27.61 -14.71 20.41
CA SER A 68 -28.40 -14.61 21.63
C SER A 68 -29.87 -14.42 21.28
N PRO A 69 -30.80 -15.10 22.01
CA PRO A 69 -32.23 -14.94 21.78
C PRO A 69 -32.78 -13.51 21.90
N PHE A 70 -32.04 -12.66 22.59
CA PHE A 70 -32.43 -11.27 22.86
C PHE A 70 -31.91 -10.28 21.79
N ILE A 71 -31.05 -10.71 20.90
CA ILE A 71 -30.41 -9.84 19.88
C ILE A 71 -31.05 -10.11 18.52
N PRO A 72 -31.70 -9.12 17.89
CA PRO A 72 -32.25 -9.28 16.55
C PRO A 72 -31.11 -9.44 15.52
N ARG A 73 -31.32 -10.31 14.55
CA ARG A 73 -30.30 -10.60 13.49
C ARG A 73 -29.90 -9.35 12.67
N SER A 74 -30.77 -8.36 12.56
CA SER A 74 -30.45 -7.08 11.92
C SER A 74 -29.32 -6.32 12.61
N LEU A 75 -29.17 -6.51 13.93
CA LEU A 75 -28.07 -5.90 14.69
C LEU A 75 -26.70 -6.50 14.32
N VAL A 76 -26.66 -7.79 13.97
CA VAL A 76 -25.45 -8.46 13.52
C VAL A 76 -24.94 -7.80 12.23
N GLY A 77 -25.81 -7.60 11.25
CA GLY A 77 -25.43 -6.94 9.98
C GLY A 77 -24.96 -5.50 10.19
N TYR A 78 -25.65 -4.76 11.07
CA TYR A 78 -25.25 -3.39 11.42
C TYR A 78 -23.87 -3.36 12.09
N ALA A 79 -23.65 -4.19 13.11
CA ALA A 79 -22.39 -4.26 13.84
C ALA A 79 -21.22 -4.68 12.91
N THR A 80 -21.44 -5.66 12.03
CA THR A 80 -20.44 -6.11 11.06
C THR A 80 -20.07 -4.98 10.11
N ARG A 81 -21.07 -4.29 9.58
CA ARG A 81 -20.86 -3.13 8.69
C ARG A 81 -20.03 -2.03 9.36
N GLU A 82 -20.39 -1.62 10.56
CA GLU A 82 -19.68 -0.57 11.30
C GLU A 82 -18.23 -0.98 11.58
N THR A 83 -18.00 -2.20 12.04
CA THR A 83 -16.66 -2.73 12.31
C THR A 83 -15.81 -2.76 11.06
N MET A 84 -16.37 -3.19 9.92
CA MET A 84 -15.65 -3.24 8.65
C MET A 84 -15.27 -1.85 8.14
N ILE A 85 -16.17 -0.88 8.24
CA ILE A 85 -15.91 0.49 7.75
C ILE A 85 -14.90 1.20 8.65
N LEU A 86 -15.07 1.12 9.97
CA LEU A 86 -14.27 1.91 10.91
C LEU A 86 -12.88 1.33 11.17
N GLU A 87 -12.76 0.02 11.27
CA GLU A 87 -11.52 -0.61 11.74
C GLU A 87 -10.80 -1.41 10.64
N PHE A 88 -11.50 -2.36 10.03
CA PHE A 88 -10.86 -3.32 9.14
C PHE A 88 -10.51 -2.77 7.77
N SER A 89 -11.31 -1.88 7.21
CA SER A 89 -11.06 -1.33 5.87
C SER A 89 -9.68 -0.67 5.76
N SER A 90 -9.35 0.21 6.69
CA SER A 90 -8.06 0.91 6.65
C SER A 90 -6.90 0.04 7.11
N ALA A 91 -7.07 -0.72 8.20
CA ALA A 91 -5.99 -1.52 8.79
C ALA A 91 -5.56 -2.68 7.88
N VAL A 92 -6.53 -3.44 7.36
CA VAL A 92 -6.24 -4.60 6.50
C VAL A 92 -5.63 -4.17 5.17
N VAL A 93 -6.20 -3.14 4.53
CA VAL A 93 -5.63 -2.61 3.27
C VAL A 93 -4.22 -2.10 3.49
N ALA A 94 -3.97 -1.34 4.56
CA ALA A 94 -2.63 -0.85 4.88
C ALA A 94 -1.63 -2.00 5.06
N LEU A 95 -2.03 -3.07 5.76
CA LEU A 95 -1.16 -4.25 5.98
C LEU A 95 -0.84 -4.99 4.68
N ILE A 96 -1.86 -5.24 3.84
CA ILE A 96 -1.70 -5.91 2.54
C ILE A 96 -0.79 -5.09 1.62
N LEU A 97 -1.04 -3.78 1.54
CA LEU A 97 -0.25 -2.89 0.71
C LEU A 97 1.18 -2.73 1.22
N ALA A 98 1.38 -2.63 2.53
CA ALA A 98 2.72 -2.60 3.12
C ALA A 98 3.52 -3.85 2.76
N GLY A 99 2.90 -5.03 2.84
CA GLY A 99 3.54 -6.30 2.46
C GLY A 99 3.83 -6.39 0.95
N LYS A 100 2.82 -6.19 0.11
CA LYS A 100 2.96 -6.32 -1.35
C LYS A 100 3.83 -5.24 -1.96
N VAL A 101 3.52 -3.99 -1.67
CA VAL A 101 4.23 -2.84 -2.25
C VAL A 101 5.63 -2.74 -1.68
N GLY A 102 5.79 -2.96 -0.36
CA GLY A 102 7.11 -2.97 0.28
C GLY A 102 8.03 -4.04 -0.29
N SER A 103 7.54 -5.27 -0.46
CA SER A 103 8.34 -6.36 -1.05
C SER A 103 8.65 -6.12 -2.54
N SER A 104 7.71 -5.60 -3.31
CA SER A 104 7.91 -5.27 -4.73
C SER A 104 8.98 -4.18 -4.90
N ILE A 105 8.91 -3.10 -4.12
CA ILE A 105 9.91 -2.02 -4.16
C ILE A 105 11.28 -2.53 -3.72
N ALA A 106 11.34 -3.32 -2.64
CA ALA A 106 12.60 -3.86 -2.15
C ALA A 106 13.24 -4.82 -3.16
N SER A 107 12.46 -5.67 -3.80
CA SER A 107 12.94 -6.60 -4.85
C SER A 107 13.44 -5.85 -6.08
N GLU A 108 12.71 -4.86 -6.56
CA GLU A 108 13.11 -4.06 -7.72
C GLU A 108 14.41 -3.30 -7.47
N ILE A 109 14.49 -2.57 -6.34
CA ILE A 109 15.71 -1.82 -5.99
C ILE A 109 16.88 -2.79 -5.75
N GLY A 110 16.62 -3.93 -5.10
CA GLY A 110 17.61 -4.97 -4.89
C GLY A 110 18.17 -5.52 -6.20
N THR A 111 17.30 -5.82 -7.15
CA THR A 111 17.71 -6.29 -8.49
C THR A 111 18.51 -5.22 -9.23
N MET A 112 18.07 -3.98 -9.24
CA MET A 112 18.78 -2.85 -9.86
C MET A 112 20.16 -2.61 -9.22
N ARG A 113 20.30 -2.90 -7.93
CA ARG A 113 21.60 -2.79 -7.24
C ARG A 113 22.55 -3.91 -7.65
N ILE A 114 22.07 -5.16 -7.72
CA ILE A 114 22.88 -6.33 -8.12
C ILE A 114 23.31 -6.23 -9.58
N THR A 115 22.45 -5.69 -10.44
CA THR A 115 22.74 -5.51 -11.88
C THR A 115 23.49 -4.21 -12.19
N GLU A 116 23.97 -3.47 -11.18
CA GLU A 116 24.74 -2.24 -11.30
C GLU A 116 24.00 -1.09 -12.04
N GLN A 117 22.69 -1.21 -12.22
CA GLN A 117 21.89 -0.18 -12.90
C GLN A 117 21.84 1.14 -12.11
N ILE A 118 21.88 1.07 -10.78
CA ILE A 118 21.93 2.27 -9.92
C ILE A 118 23.25 3.00 -10.12
N ASP A 119 24.37 2.27 -10.18
CA ASP A 119 25.69 2.85 -10.36
C ASP A 119 25.82 3.45 -11.76
N ALA A 120 25.23 2.82 -12.78
CA ALA A 120 25.14 3.39 -14.13
C ALA A 120 24.37 4.72 -14.15
N LEU A 121 23.25 4.83 -13.41
CA LEU A 121 22.51 6.10 -13.30
C LEU A 121 23.35 7.20 -12.65
N GLU A 122 24.11 6.87 -11.61
CA GLU A 122 24.98 7.82 -10.90
C GLU A 122 26.16 8.30 -11.79
N ILE A 123 26.73 7.41 -12.58
CA ILE A 123 27.78 7.78 -13.58
C ILE A 123 27.22 8.73 -14.64
N MET A 124 25.96 8.56 -15.03
CA MET A 124 25.30 9.49 -15.96
C MET A 124 24.90 10.82 -15.31
N GLY A 125 25.21 11.05 -14.03
CA GLY A 125 24.89 12.28 -13.30
C GLY A 125 23.44 12.41 -12.86
N VAL A 126 22.64 11.35 -12.98
CA VAL A 126 21.25 11.29 -12.53
C VAL A 126 21.21 11.01 -11.03
N ASN A 127 20.36 11.72 -10.29
CA ASN A 127 20.11 11.41 -8.88
C ASN A 127 19.28 10.13 -8.77
N SER A 128 19.93 8.99 -8.59
CA SER A 128 19.32 7.66 -8.51
C SER A 128 18.22 7.58 -7.45
N ALA A 129 18.43 8.19 -6.27
CA ALA A 129 17.45 8.20 -5.19
C ALA A 129 16.16 8.94 -5.57
N SER A 130 16.26 10.13 -6.16
CA SER A 130 15.10 10.90 -6.62
C SER A 130 14.40 10.19 -7.78
N TYR A 131 15.16 9.66 -8.74
CA TYR A 131 14.61 9.01 -9.93
C TYR A 131 13.84 7.71 -9.63
N LEU A 132 14.29 6.93 -8.65
CA LEU A 132 13.70 5.62 -8.33
C LEU A 132 12.63 5.70 -7.24
N ILE A 133 12.85 6.49 -6.20
CA ILE A 133 12.00 6.47 -4.99
C ILE A 133 10.85 7.47 -5.10
N LEU A 134 11.07 8.67 -5.62
CA LEU A 134 10.04 9.71 -5.67
C LEU A 134 8.78 9.29 -6.46
N PRO A 135 8.89 8.70 -7.68
CA PRO A 135 7.71 8.25 -8.42
C PRO A 135 6.89 7.20 -7.66
N LYS A 136 7.55 6.30 -6.93
CA LYS A 136 6.90 5.26 -6.13
C LYS A 136 6.13 5.84 -4.94
N ILE A 137 6.72 6.80 -4.24
CA ILE A 137 6.05 7.51 -3.14
C ILE A 137 4.80 8.23 -3.65
N VAL A 138 4.92 8.99 -4.75
CA VAL A 138 3.80 9.74 -5.32
C VAL A 138 2.70 8.79 -5.82
N ALA A 139 3.07 7.72 -6.53
CA ALA A 139 2.13 6.70 -6.98
C ALA A 139 1.38 6.05 -5.81
N ALA A 140 2.08 5.68 -4.74
CA ALA A 140 1.50 5.10 -3.54
C ALA A 140 0.52 6.08 -2.86
N MET A 141 0.91 7.34 -2.67
CA MET A 141 0.06 8.36 -2.05
C MET A 141 -1.25 8.60 -2.81
N VAL A 142 -1.23 8.52 -4.13
CA VAL A 142 -2.43 8.68 -4.97
C VAL A 142 -3.28 7.42 -4.98
N PHE A 143 -2.66 6.25 -5.07
CA PHE A 143 -3.38 5.00 -5.32
C PHE A 143 -3.91 4.33 -4.05
N PHE A 144 -3.28 4.49 -2.89
CA PHE A 144 -3.71 3.86 -1.64
C PHE A 144 -5.12 4.28 -1.19
N PRO A 145 -5.53 5.55 -1.24
CA PRO A 145 -6.91 5.94 -0.96
C PRO A 145 -7.91 5.26 -1.90
N PHE A 146 -7.58 5.12 -3.18
CA PHE A 146 -8.42 4.42 -4.16
C PHE A 146 -8.62 2.94 -3.80
N LEU A 147 -7.53 2.26 -3.44
CA LEU A 147 -7.61 0.85 -3.03
C LEU A 147 -8.42 0.67 -1.75
N THR A 148 -8.30 1.58 -0.79
CA THR A 148 -9.07 1.53 0.45
C THR A 148 -10.57 1.66 0.19
N VAL A 149 -10.98 2.59 -0.67
CA VAL A 149 -12.38 2.74 -1.08
C VAL A 149 -12.87 1.50 -1.82
N SER A 150 -12.09 0.98 -2.76
CA SER A 150 -12.43 -0.25 -3.50
C SER A 150 -12.60 -1.44 -2.58
N TYR A 151 -11.70 -1.61 -1.60
CA TYR A 151 -11.81 -2.68 -0.59
C TYR A 151 -13.12 -2.56 0.19
N THR A 152 -13.48 -1.39 0.68
CA THR A 152 -14.72 -1.16 1.43
C THR A 152 -15.94 -1.51 0.59
N HIS A 153 -15.97 -1.08 -0.67
CA HIS A 153 -17.08 -1.38 -1.59
C HIS A 153 -17.19 -2.87 -1.96
N LEU A 154 -16.09 -3.59 -2.00
CA LEU A 154 -16.10 -5.03 -2.29
C LEU A 154 -16.47 -5.88 -1.07
N THR A 155 -16.15 -5.42 0.13
CA THR A 155 -16.52 -6.12 1.37
C THR A 155 -17.97 -5.93 1.77
N LEU A 156 -18.58 -4.78 1.52
CA LEU A 156 -19.98 -4.52 1.86
C LEU A 156 -20.97 -5.50 1.24
N PRO A 157 -20.91 -5.88 -0.06
CA PRO A 157 -21.83 -6.86 -0.64
C PRO A 157 -21.71 -8.27 -0.06
N THR A 158 -20.57 -8.63 0.51
CA THR A 158 -20.38 -9.96 1.14
C THR A 158 -21.01 -10.05 2.52
N ILE A 159 -21.43 -8.92 3.08
CA ILE A 159 -22.05 -8.79 4.41
C ILE A 159 -23.59 -8.70 4.29
N ALA A 160 -24.11 -8.30 3.13
CA ALA A 160 -25.54 -8.17 2.86
C ALA A 160 -26.18 -9.51 2.54
#